data_ec1620668a62e8c22285515f2128dae8
#
_entry.id   ec1620668a62e8c22285515f2128dae8
#
_cell.length_a   1.000
_cell.length_b   1.000
_cell.length_c   1.000
_cell.angle_alpha   90.00
_cell.angle_beta   90.00
_cell.angle_gamma   90.00
#
_symmetry.space_group_name_H-M   'P 1'
#
loop_
_entity.id
_entity.type
_entity.pdbx_description
1 polymer ?
#
loop_
_entity_poly.entity_id
_entity_poly.type
_entity_poly.pdbx_seq_one_letter_code
_entity_poly.pdbx_strand_id
1 'polypeptide(L)'
;MKIGFLTIGTEILLGDTVNTNLTNLGKRLYENGFKLDKDITISDQQDEINNALNFLLKDCDVVITSGGLGPTEDDITKETISESLSMELELDDDHLEWMKERWKARGLIMPDTNIKQAYIPVGSEKLTNTQGTAPGIKINHD
;
A
#
# COMPACT_ATOMS: atom_id res chain seq x y z
N MET A 1 -1.86 -16.78 -14.60
CA MET A 1 -1.73 -15.47 -13.90
C MET A 1 -0.67 -15.62 -12.82
N LYS A 2 0.39 -14.85 -12.92
CA LYS A 2 1.48 -14.80 -11.94
C LYS A 2 1.24 -13.65 -10.96
N ILE A 3 1.37 -13.91 -9.66
CA ILE A 3 1.11 -12.94 -8.59
C ILE A 3 2.39 -12.71 -7.81
N GLY A 4 2.82 -11.44 -7.74
CA GLY A 4 3.92 -10.98 -6.91
C GLY A 4 3.41 -10.28 -5.65
N PHE A 5 4.12 -10.43 -4.54
CA PHE A 5 3.89 -9.68 -3.31
C PHE A 5 5.13 -8.87 -2.94
N LEU A 6 4.93 -7.61 -2.67
CA LEU A 6 5.97 -6.68 -2.25
C LEU A 6 5.65 -6.16 -0.85
N THR A 7 6.44 -6.57 0.11
CA THR A 7 6.37 -6.08 1.47
C THR A 7 7.38 -4.95 1.67
N ILE A 8 6.90 -3.80 2.15
CA ILE A 8 7.72 -2.62 2.44
C ILE A 8 7.68 -2.40 3.95
N GLY A 9 8.81 -2.53 4.60
CA GLY A 9 8.92 -2.38 6.05
C GLY A 9 10.28 -2.80 6.57
N THR A 10 11.06 -1.83 7.00
CA THR A 10 12.39 -2.04 7.58
C THR A 10 12.32 -2.94 8.82
N GLU A 11 11.27 -2.82 9.65
CA GLU A 11 11.05 -3.62 10.85
C GLU A 11 10.91 -5.12 10.57
N ILE A 12 10.42 -5.48 9.37
CA ILE A 12 10.29 -6.88 8.95
C ILE A 12 11.66 -7.44 8.57
N LEU A 13 12.48 -6.67 7.87
CA LEU A 13 13.86 -7.06 7.53
C LEU A 13 14.75 -7.22 8.76
N LEU A 14 14.54 -6.39 9.78
CA LEU A 14 15.27 -6.47 11.06
C LEU A 14 14.81 -7.64 11.94
N GLY A 15 13.69 -8.27 11.60
CA GLY A 15 13.12 -9.35 12.39
C GLY A 15 12.33 -8.89 13.62
N ASP A 16 12.10 -7.58 13.76
CA ASP A 16 11.34 -7.01 14.87
C ASP A 16 9.84 -7.31 14.76
N THR A 17 9.37 -7.54 13.53
CA THR A 17 7.95 -7.82 13.23
C THR A 17 7.83 -8.99 12.26
N VAL A 18 6.90 -9.90 12.57
CA VAL A 18 6.57 -11.02 11.67
C VAL A 18 5.66 -10.54 10.53
N ASN A 19 5.96 -10.95 9.30
CA ASN A 19 5.14 -10.63 8.14
C ASN A 19 3.83 -11.45 8.11
N THR A 20 2.87 -11.04 8.92
CA THR A 20 1.55 -11.69 9.01
C THR A 20 0.71 -11.44 7.75
N ASN A 21 0.95 -10.33 7.03
CA ASN A 21 0.24 -10.02 5.79
C ASN A 21 0.59 -11.02 4.69
N LEU A 22 1.84 -11.41 4.56
CA LEU A 22 2.28 -12.46 3.63
C LEU A 22 1.56 -13.78 3.90
N THR A 23 1.52 -14.20 5.17
CA THR A 23 0.86 -15.45 5.58
C THR A 23 -0.64 -15.42 5.27
N ASN A 24 -1.31 -14.31 5.59
CA ASN A 24 -2.75 -14.16 5.37
C ASN A 24 -3.09 -14.09 3.87
N LEU A 25 -2.29 -13.35 3.10
CA LEU A 25 -2.48 -13.25 1.65
C LEU A 25 -2.29 -14.61 0.98
N GLY A 26 -1.20 -15.32 1.30
CA GLY A 26 -0.92 -16.64 0.73
C GLY A 26 -2.05 -17.64 0.97
N LYS A 27 -2.59 -17.70 2.20
CA LYS A 27 -3.75 -18.54 2.53
C LYS A 27 -4.98 -18.16 1.72
N ARG A 28 -5.34 -16.87 1.67
CA ARG A 28 -6.51 -16.40 0.93
C ARG A 28 -6.40 -16.64 -0.56
N LEU A 29 -5.23 -16.45 -1.16
CA LEU A 29 -4.99 -16.78 -2.56
C LEU A 29 -5.19 -18.27 -2.81
N TYR A 30 -4.61 -19.13 -1.98
CA TYR A 30 -4.73 -20.57 -2.11
C TYR A 30 -6.19 -21.06 -1.97
N GLU A 31 -6.94 -20.56 -1.01
CA GLU A 31 -8.37 -20.86 -0.80
C GLU A 31 -9.24 -20.46 -2.02
N ASN A 32 -8.79 -19.49 -2.82
CA ASN A 32 -9.47 -19.04 -4.03
C ASN A 32 -8.87 -19.62 -5.33
N GLY A 33 -8.01 -20.64 -5.24
CA GLY A 33 -7.45 -21.34 -6.40
C GLY A 33 -6.26 -20.62 -7.05
N PHE A 34 -5.68 -19.65 -6.36
CA PHE A 34 -4.46 -18.93 -6.79
C PHE A 34 -3.27 -19.32 -5.93
N LYS A 35 -2.09 -18.95 -6.37
CA LYS A 35 -0.87 -19.06 -5.58
C LYS A 35 -0.06 -17.78 -5.70
N LEU A 36 0.74 -17.51 -4.70
CA LEU A 36 1.76 -16.49 -4.76
C LEU A 36 2.98 -17.06 -5.49
N ASP A 37 3.43 -16.36 -6.53
CA ASP A 37 4.57 -16.82 -7.35
C ASP A 37 5.88 -16.19 -6.89
N LYS A 38 5.85 -14.96 -6.39
CA LYS A 38 7.01 -14.24 -5.87
C LYS A 38 6.66 -13.44 -4.63
N ASP A 39 7.59 -13.41 -3.69
CA ASP A 39 7.57 -12.54 -2.52
C ASP A 39 8.90 -11.81 -2.39
N ILE A 40 8.85 -10.51 -2.19
CA ILE A 40 10.01 -9.65 -1.94
C ILE A 40 9.71 -8.77 -0.74
N THR A 41 10.63 -8.73 0.21
CA THR A 41 10.58 -7.80 1.35
C THR A 41 11.74 -6.82 1.26
N ILE A 42 11.44 -5.54 1.40
CA ILE A 42 12.41 -4.44 1.28
C ILE A 42 12.24 -3.42 2.40
N SER A 43 13.23 -2.54 2.53
CA SER A 43 13.16 -1.39 3.43
C SER A 43 12.30 -0.25 2.86
N ASP A 44 11.99 0.75 3.70
CA ASP A 44 11.23 1.95 3.34
C ASP A 44 12.11 2.97 2.60
N GLN A 45 12.84 2.52 1.57
CA GLN A 45 13.70 3.37 0.74
C GLN A 45 13.15 3.45 -0.69
N GLN A 46 13.09 4.67 -1.24
CA GLN A 46 12.51 4.94 -2.56
C GLN A 46 13.13 4.08 -3.66
N ASP A 47 14.46 3.98 -3.69
CA ASP A 47 15.16 3.19 -4.71
C ASP A 47 14.88 1.70 -4.60
N GLU A 48 14.75 1.17 -3.38
CA GLU A 48 14.42 -0.24 -3.15
C GLU A 48 12.99 -0.53 -3.59
N ILE A 49 12.03 0.36 -3.27
CA ILE A 49 10.64 0.24 -3.71
C ILE A 49 10.59 0.22 -5.25
N ASN A 50 11.24 1.17 -5.91
CA ASN A 50 11.26 1.28 -7.37
C ASN A 50 11.87 0.04 -8.02
N ASN A 51 13.01 -0.43 -7.53
CA ASN A 51 13.70 -1.58 -8.09
C ASN A 51 12.88 -2.86 -7.92
N ALA A 52 12.31 -3.10 -6.74
CA ALA A 52 11.50 -4.28 -6.47
C ALA A 52 10.18 -4.27 -7.25
N LEU A 53 9.51 -3.11 -7.33
CA LEU A 53 8.29 -2.94 -8.14
C LEU A 53 8.57 -3.26 -9.61
N ASN A 54 9.59 -2.65 -10.20
CA ASN A 54 9.96 -2.87 -11.60
C ASN A 54 10.37 -4.32 -11.87
N PHE A 55 11.04 -4.96 -10.92
CA PHE A 55 11.39 -6.39 -11.05
C PHE A 55 10.13 -7.27 -11.07
N LEU A 56 9.16 -7.00 -10.19
CA LEU A 56 7.93 -7.77 -10.13
C LEU A 56 7.03 -7.53 -11.35
N LEU A 57 6.88 -6.27 -11.80
CA LEU A 57 6.05 -5.91 -12.95
C LEU A 57 6.53 -6.54 -14.27
N LYS A 58 7.82 -6.86 -14.40
CA LYS A 58 8.36 -7.55 -15.60
C LYS A 58 7.91 -9.01 -15.73
N ASP A 59 7.54 -9.66 -14.63
CA ASP A 59 7.27 -11.10 -14.62
C ASP A 59 5.93 -11.50 -14.03
N CYS A 60 5.25 -10.59 -13.34
CA CYS A 60 3.98 -10.83 -12.69
C CYS A 60 2.85 -10.05 -13.38
N ASP A 61 1.72 -10.72 -13.54
CA ASP A 61 0.48 -10.10 -14.08
C ASP A 61 -0.21 -9.20 -13.04
N VAL A 62 0.01 -9.51 -11.75
CA VAL A 62 -0.51 -8.75 -10.61
C VAL A 62 0.59 -8.58 -9.57
N VAL A 63 0.77 -7.37 -9.09
CA VAL A 63 1.65 -7.07 -7.96
C VAL A 63 0.81 -6.50 -6.82
N ILE A 64 0.87 -7.13 -5.66
CA ILE A 64 0.21 -6.67 -4.44
C ILE A 64 1.30 -6.10 -3.53
N THR A 65 1.08 -4.90 -3.01
CA THR A 65 2.01 -4.25 -2.09
C THR A 65 1.42 -4.12 -0.70
N SER A 66 2.25 -4.18 0.32
CA SER A 66 1.86 -4.01 1.72
C SER A 66 2.94 -3.27 2.50
N GLY A 67 2.53 -2.30 3.30
CA GLY A 67 3.38 -1.46 4.12
C GLY A 67 3.60 -0.06 3.55
N GLY A 68 4.06 0.87 4.39
CA GLY A 68 4.39 2.24 4.03
C GLY A 68 3.22 3.10 3.57
N LEU A 69 1.98 2.85 4.07
CA LEU A 69 0.77 3.60 3.76
C LEU A 69 0.29 4.48 4.94
N GLY A 70 1.05 4.55 6.01
CA GLY A 70 0.74 5.34 7.19
C GLY A 70 0.95 6.84 6.98
N PRO A 71 0.83 7.61 8.08
CA PRO A 71 0.93 9.07 8.03
C PRO A 71 2.34 9.62 8.27
N THR A 72 3.33 8.78 8.55
CA THR A 72 4.69 9.22 8.91
C THR A 72 5.54 9.55 7.68
N GLU A 73 6.69 10.17 7.88
CA GLU A 73 7.54 10.62 6.76
C GLU A 73 8.17 9.46 5.99
N ASP A 74 8.39 8.34 6.65
CA ASP A 74 8.92 7.10 6.08
C ASP A 74 7.85 6.24 5.38
N ASP A 75 6.57 6.57 5.53
CA ASP A 75 5.48 5.97 4.77
C ASP A 75 5.41 6.58 3.36
N ILE A 76 6.24 6.08 2.44
CA ILE A 76 6.40 6.64 1.09
C ILE A 76 5.95 5.70 -0.04
N THR A 77 5.33 4.58 0.28
CA THR A 77 4.99 3.53 -0.70
C THR A 77 4.10 4.06 -1.81
N LYS A 78 3.00 4.71 -1.47
CA LYS A 78 2.03 5.23 -2.44
C LYS A 78 2.66 6.30 -3.33
N GLU A 79 3.37 7.25 -2.74
CA GLU A 79 4.05 8.33 -3.44
C GLU A 79 5.08 7.78 -4.43
N THR A 80 5.91 6.86 -3.99
CA THR A 80 6.96 6.24 -4.82
C THR A 80 6.37 5.42 -5.96
N ILE A 81 5.35 4.62 -5.71
CA ILE A 81 4.68 3.83 -6.76
C ILE A 81 3.99 4.75 -7.77
N SER A 82 3.30 5.80 -7.31
CA SER A 82 2.65 6.77 -8.19
C SER A 82 3.65 7.48 -9.10
N GLU A 83 4.77 7.92 -8.55
CA GLU A 83 5.87 8.53 -9.32
C GLU A 83 6.44 7.55 -10.36
N SER A 84 6.71 6.30 -9.94
CA SER A 84 7.24 5.24 -10.82
C SER A 84 6.31 4.92 -12.00
N LEU A 85 5.00 5.04 -11.80
CA LEU A 85 3.98 4.82 -12.82
C LEU A 85 3.53 6.11 -13.53
N SER A 86 4.20 7.24 -13.28
CA SER A 86 3.86 8.56 -13.84
C SER A 86 2.42 9.00 -13.56
N MET A 87 1.92 8.69 -12.37
CA MET A 87 0.58 9.05 -11.92
C MET A 87 0.64 10.25 -10.97
N GLU A 88 -0.23 11.22 -11.18
CA GLU A 88 -0.42 12.33 -10.26
C GLU A 88 -1.24 11.89 -9.03
N LEU A 89 -0.98 12.52 -7.89
CA LEU A 89 -1.75 12.34 -6.66
C LEU A 89 -2.72 13.51 -6.48
N GLU A 90 -3.99 13.22 -6.32
CA GLU A 90 -5.02 14.22 -6.04
C GLU A 90 -5.66 13.97 -4.67
N LEU A 91 -6.03 15.06 -3.99
CA LEU A 91 -6.74 14.99 -2.73
C LEU A 91 -8.17 14.50 -2.95
N ASP A 92 -8.53 13.41 -2.31
CA ASP A 92 -9.91 12.91 -2.22
C ASP A 92 -10.59 13.56 -1.01
N ASP A 93 -11.37 14.62 -1.27
CA ASP A 93 -12.05 15.39 -0.23
C ASP A 93 -13.06 14.53 0.56
N ASP A 94 -13.75 13.61 -0.10
CA ASP A 94 -14.71 12.73 0.56
C ASP A 94 -14.00 11.78 1.54
N HIS A 95 -12.84 11.24 1.13
CA HIS A 95 -12.02 10.41 2.00
C HIS A 95 -11.44 11.20 3.17
N LEU A 96 -10.98 12.42 2.91
CA LEU A 96 -10.47 13.32 3.96
C LEU A 96 -11.54 13.62 5.02
N GLU A 97 -12.76 13.95 4.61
CA GLU A 97 -13.86 14.20 5.54
C GLU A 97 -14.24 12.93 6.31
N TRP A 98 -14.29 11.78 5.65
CA TRP A 98 -14.52 10.48 6.32
C TRP A 98 -13.44 10.20 7.38
N MET A 99 -12.17 10.49 7.11
CA MET A 99 -11.08 10.35 8.08
C MET A 99 -11.29 11.27 9.28
N LYS A 100 -11.59 12.56 9.05
CA LYS A 100 -11.82 13.54 10.13
C LYS A 100 -12.98 13.12 11.04
N GLU A 101 -14.07 12.62 10.46
CA GLU A 101 -15.22 12.13 11.24
C GLU A 101 -14.87 10.91 12.08
N ARG A 102 -14.05 9.99 11.57
CA ARG A 102 -13.56 8.84 12.35
C ARG A 102 -12.73 9.25 13.56
N TRP A 103 -11.90 10.28 13.42
CA TRP A 103 -11.12 10.82 14.52
C TRP A 103 -12.03 11.52 15.54
N LYS A 104 -12.97 12.32 15.07
CA LYS A 104 -13.97 13.02 15.88
C LYS A 104 -14.84 12.04 16.69
N ALA A 105 -15.26 10.94 16.09
CA ALA A 105 -16.04 9.90 16.76
C ALA A 105 -15.31 9.26 17.95
N ARG A 106 -13.97 9.36 17.97
CA ARG A 106 -13.12 8.93 19.09
C ARG A 106 -12.80 10.06 20.08
N GLY A 107 -13.39 11.24 19.90
CA GLY A 107 -13.11 12.42 20.71
C GLY A 107 -11.76 13.07 20.43
N LEU A 108 -11.16 12.83 19.26
CA LEU A 108 -9.84 13.29 18.86
C LEU A 108 -9.92 14.20 17.64
N ILE A 109 -8.89 15.04 17.47
CA ILE A 109 -8.66 15.84 16.27
C ILE A 109 -7.63 15.11 15.42
N MET A 110 -7.92 14.94 14.12
CA MET A 110 -7.00 14.30 13.20
C MET A 110 -5.74 15.16 13.01
N PRO A 111 -4.54 14.62 13.21
CA PRO A 111 -3.31 15.34 12.90
C PRO A 111 -3.18 15.66 11.41
N ASP A 112 -2.57 16.81 11.08
CA ASP A 112 -2.38 17.23 9.69
C ASP A 112 -1.52 16.25 8.88
N THR A 113 -0.60 15.52 9.52
CA THR A 113 0.22 14.46 8.90
C THR A 113 -0.62 13.35 8.28
N ASN A 114 -1.84 13.10 8.78
CA ASN A 114 -2.74 12.10 8.24
C ASN A 114 -3.35 12.49 6.89
N ILE A 115 -3.34 13.77 6.51
CA ILE A 115 -3.91 14.28 5.24
C ILE A 115 -3.28 13.55 4.03
N LYS A 116 -2.00 13.20 4.09
CA LYS A 116 -1.32 12.45 3.02
C LYS A 116 -2.04 11.14 2.65
N GLN A 117 -2.75 10.51 3.60
CA GLN A 117 -3.50 9.28 3.35
C GLN A 117 -4.72 9.50 2.45
N ALA A 118 -5.21 10.73 2.34
CA ALA A 118 -6.33 11.10 1.48
C ALA A 118 -5.91 11.48 0.04
N TYR A 119 -4.61 11.54 -0.26
CA TYR A 119 -4.13 11.71 -1.64
C TYR A 119 -4.18 10.37 -2.37
N ILE A 120 -4.86 10.32 -3.50
CA ILE A 120 -5.13 9.10 -4.29
C ILE A 120 -4.55 9.27 -5.70
N PRO A 121 -3.89 8.25 -6.27
CA PRO A 121 -3.40 8.31 -7.65
C PRO A 121 -4.56 8.49 -8.63
N VAL A 122 -4.45 9.47 -9.51
CA VAL A 122 -5.47 9.78 -10.54
C VAL A 122 -5.70 8.56 -11.43
N GLY A 123 -6.96 8.19 -11.62
CA GLY A 123 -7.34 7.03 -12.44
C GLY A 123 -7.26 5.68 -11.72
N SER A 124 -6.87 5.65 -10.44
CA SER A 124 -6.92 4.45 -9.63
C SER A 124 -8.30 4.22 -9.01
N GLU A 125 -8.55 3.00 -8.55
CA GLU A 125 -9.74 2.61 -7.79
C GLU A 125 -9.40 2.55 -6.30
N LYS A 126 -10.16 3.28 -5.48
CA LYS A 126 -10.04 3.23 -4.04
C LYS A 126 -10.75 2.00 -3.47
N LEU A 127 -10.04 1.19 -2.69
CA LEU A 127 -10.58 0.04 -1.99
C LEU A 127 -10.86 0.40 -0.53
N THR A 128 -12.03 0.03 -0.04
CA THR A 128 -12.46 0.35 1.33
C THR A 128 -11.59 -0.37 2.36
N ASN A 129 -11.06 0.39 3.31
CA ASN A 129 -10.39 -0.14 4.49
C ASN A 129 -11.24 0.12 5.73
N THR A 130 -11.70 -0.95 6.39
CA THR A 130 -12.50 -0.87 7.61
C THR A 130 -11.66 -0.88 8.89
N GLN A 131 -10.39 -1.21 8.81
CA GLN A 131 -9.49 -1.37 9.97
C GLN A 131 -8.66 -0.11 10.26
N GLY A 132 -8.33 0.67 9.24
CA GLY A 132 -7.50 1.86 9.36
C GLY A 132 -8.03 3.03 8.54
N THR A 133 -7.22 4.08 8.41
CA THR A 133 -7.55 5.32 7.69
C THR A 133 -6.94 5.38 6.28
N ALA A 134 -5.85 4.63 6.03
CA ALA A 134 -5.30 4.52 4.68
C ALA A 134 -6.20 3.62 3.83
N PRO A 135 -6.67 4.07 2.67
CA PRO A 135 -7.43 3.22 1.75
C PRO A 135 -6.50 2.22 1.06
N GLY A 136 -7.06 1.10 0.61
CA GLY A 136 -6.39 0.32 -0.42
C GLY A 136 -6.52 1.02 -1.76
N ILE A 137 -5.57 0.76 -2.67
CA ILE A 137 -5.52 1.40 -3.99
C ILE A 137 -5.30 0.31 -5.02
N LYS A 138 -6.15 0.28 -6.04
CA LYS A 138 -5.99 -0.59 -7.19
C LYS A 138 -5.65 0.24 -8.41
N ILE A 139 -4.54 -0.08 -9.04
CA ILE A 139 -4.06 0.56 -10.26
C ILE A 139 -4.10 -0.47 -11.39
N ASN A 140 -4.70 -0.11 -12.52
CA ASN A 140 -4.55 -0.85 -13.76
C ASN A 140 -3.42 -0.18 -14.56
N HIS A 141 -2.39 -0.94 -14.83
CA HIS A 141 -1.22 -0.49 -15.57
C HIS A 141 -1.02 -1.41 -16.78
N ASP A 142 -0.96 -0.81 -17.96
CA ASP A 142 -0.76 -1.50 -19.25
C ASP A 142 0.73 -1.71 -19.54
#